data_84794d77145552b76ad81b59d6e2d8f7
#
_entry.id   84794d77145552b76ad81b59d6e2d8f7
#
_cell.length_a   1.000
_cell.length_b   1.000
_cell.length_c   1.000
_cell.angle_alpha   90.00
_cell.angle_beta   90.00
_cell.angle_gamma   90.00
#
_symmetry.space_group_name_H-M   'P 1'
#
loop_
_entity.id
_entity.type
_entity.pdbx_description
1 polymer ?
#
loop_
_entity_poly.entity_id
_entity_poly.type
_entity_poly.pdbx_seq_one_letter_code
_entity_poly.pdbx_strand_id
1 'polypeptide(L)'
;AHDPFLPLALAATATSRVILETRVAIAFPRSPMVVAYTGRDLQDLSRGRFRLGLGTQVKGHIERRFSTPWVSPGARLREYVRSLRQIWGCWQNGGPLDFQGRFYQFSLMTPFFSPGPSQYPMPPIFTGAVNAYNCKVAGEVSDGLMLHSLTSPEYVRQVVRPNLAQ
;
A
#
# COMPACT_ATOMS: atom_id res chain seq x y z
N ALA A 1 -10.84 14.04 9.12
CA ALA A 1 -10.48 13.10 8.05
C ALA A 1 -11.37 11.86 8.18
N HIS A 2 -11.84 11.36 7.07
CA HIS A 2 -12.66 10.15 7.00
C HIS A 2 -11.78 8.95 6.60
N ASP A 3 -12.36 7.74 6.60
CA ASP A 3 -11.69 6.57 6.04
C ASP A 3 -11.40 6.81 4.54
N PRO A 4 -10.19 6.54 4.06
CA PRO A 4 -9.83 6.86 2.67
C PRO A 4 -10.44 5.90 1.64
N PHE A 5 -10.91 4.73 2.04
CA PHE A 5 -11.40 3.70 1.12
C PHE A 5 -12.92 3.80 0.85
N LEU A 6 -13.71 4.15 1.86
CA LEU A 6 -15.17 4.21 1.71
C LEU A 6 -15.65 5.19 0.62
N PRO A 7 -15.14 6.44 0.54
CA PRO A 7 -15.50 7.33 -0.55
C PRO A 7 -15.08 6.81 -1.93
N LEU A 8 -13.97 6.06 -2.00
CA LEU A 8 -13.49 5.49 -3.25
C LEU A 8 -14.38 4.33 -3.73
N ALA A 9 -14.99 3.57 -2.83
CA ALA A 9 -15.97 2.55 -3.20
C ALA A 9 -17.20 3.17 -3.88
N LEU A 10 -17.71 4.28 -3.32
CA LEU A 10 -18.80 5.03 -3.95
C LEU A 10 -18.39 5.63 -5.31
N ALA A 11 -17.21 6.22 -5.38
CA ALA A 11 -16.67 6.77 -6.64
C ALA A 11 -16.43 5.69 -7.69
N ALA A 12 -16.05 4.48 -7.28
CA ALA A 12 -15.83 3.35 -8.19
C ALA A 12 -17.11 2.97 -8.96
N THR A 13 -18.24 2.99 -8.27
CA THR A 13 -19.56 2.67 -8.86
C THR A 13 -20.17 3.86 -9.63
N ALA A 14 -19.89 5.09 -9.19
CA ALA A 14 -20.43 6.31 -9.79
C ALA A 14 -19.63 6.83 -11.00
N THR A 15 -18.46 6.27 -11.30
CA THR A 15 -17.58 6.72 -12.38
C THR A 15 -17.09 5.55 -13.23
N SER A 16 -16.70 5.81 -14.49
CA SER A 16 -16.22 4.78 -15.40
C SER A 16 -14.80 5.01 -15.96
N ARG A 17 -14.25 6.22 -15.83
CA ARG A 17 -12.97 6.61 -16.45
C ARG A 17 -11.92 7.12 -15.48
N VAL A 18 -12.35 7.66 -14.34
CA VAL A 18 -11.45 8.28 -13.36
C VAL A 18 -10.62 7.21 -12.66
N ILE A 19 -9.33 7.44 -12.56
CA ILE A 19 -8.43 6.65 -11.70
C ILE A 19 -8.73 7.03 -10.24
N LEU A 20 -8.88 6.02 -9.40
CA LEU A 20 -9.16 6.15 -7.98
C LEU A 20 -7.92 5.81 -7.17
N GLU A 21 -7.54 6.68 -6.26
CA GLU A 21 -6.26 6.54 -5.57
C GLU A 21 -6.37 6.99 -4.11
N THR A 22 -5.77 6.25 -3.17
CA THR A 22 -5.52 6.76 -1.82
C THR A 22 -4.22 7.57 -1.80
N ARG A 23 -4.23 8.83 -1.21
CA ARG A 23 -3.06 9.70 -1.24
C ARG A 23 -2.79 10.37 0.11
N VAL A 24 -2.34 9.65 1.08
CA VAL A 24 -2.09 8.20 1.17
C VAL A 24 -2.98 7.60 2.26
N ALA A 25 -3.27 6.29 2.17
CA ALA A 25 -3.80 5.56 3.32
C ALA A 25 -2.68 5.28 4.31
N ILE A 26 -2.99 5.43 5.61
CA ILE A 26 -2.01 5.16 6.67
C ILE A 26 -1.89 3.65 6.86
N ALA A 27 -0.69 3.09 6.65
CA ALA A 27 -0.47 1.65 6.61
C ALA A 27 -0.62 0.98 7.98
N PHE A 28 0.11 1.45 9.00
CA PHE A 28 0.34 0.69 10.23
C PHE A 28 -0.87 0.40 11.12
N PRO A 29 -1.90 1.25 11.17
CA PRO A 29 -3.12 0.92 11.93
C PRO A 29 -3.98 -0.18 11.29
N ARG A 30 -3.65 -0.59 10.07
CA ARG A 30 -4.36 -1.64 9.32
C ARG A 30 -3.44 -2.82 9.06
N SER A 31 -3.94 -4.05 9.27
CA SER A 31 -3.21 -5.23 8.84
C SER A 31 -3.03 -5.23 7.31
N PRO A 32 -1.88 -5.67 6.77
CA PRO A 32 -1.75 -5.93 5.33
C PRO A 32 -2.87 -6.82 4.77
N MET A 33 -3.33 -7.83 5.51
CA MET A 33 -4.42 -8.69 5.09
C MET A 33 -5.72 -7.90 4.87
N VAL A 34 -6.09 -7.00 5.80
CA VAL A 34 -7.29 -6.16 5.67
C VAL A 34 -7.18 -5.23 4.47
N VAL A 35 -6.00 -4.63 4.26
CA VAL A 35 -5.78 -3.75 3.10
C VAL A 35 -5.73 -4.53 1.79
N ALA A 36 -5.25 -5.78 1.83
CA ALA A 36 -5.29 -6.65 0.66
C ALA A 36 -6.71 -6.92 0.18
N TYR A 37 -7.64 -7.28 1.08
CA TYR A 37 -9.06 -7.43 0.75
C TYR A 37 -9.65 -6.13 0.20
N THR A 38 -9.50 -5.03 0.94
CA THR A 38 -10.05 -3.73 0.52
C THR A 38 -9.51 -3.30 -0.85
N GLY A 39 -8.20 -3.48 -1.09
CA GLY A 39 -7.58 -3.14 -2.37
C GLY A 39 -8.09 -4.00 -3.51
N ARG A 40 -8.30 -5.30 -3.25
CA ARG A 40 -8.88 -6.24 -4.21
C ARG A 40 -10.33 -5.84 -4.57
N ASP A 41 -11.16 -5.59 -3.56
CA ASP A 41 -12.56 -5.21 -3.77
C ASP A 41 -12.68 -3.89 -4.56
N LEU A 42 -11.87 -2.88 -4.20
CA LEU A 42 -11.82 -1.62 -4.95
C LEU A 42 -11.33 -1.78 -6.39
N GLN A 43 -10.39 -2.69 -6.63
CA GLN A 43 -9.90 -2.98 -7.97
C GLN A 43 -11.00 -3.59 -8.84
N ASP A 44 -11.76 -4.53 -8.31
CA ASP A 44 -12.87 -5.15 -9.01
C ASP A 44 -14.05 -4.16 -9.21
N LEU A 45 -14.47 -3.45 -8.16
CA LEU A 45 -15.52 -2.43 -8.24
C LEU A 45 -15.20 -1.32 -9.25
N SER A 46 -13.94 -0.91 -9.28
CA SER A 46 -13.49 0.14 -10.20
C SER A 46 -13.13 -0.37 -11.61
N ARG A 47 -13.21 -1.69 -11.87
CA ARG A 47 -12.81 -2.31 -13.13
C ARG A 47 -11.35 -2.01 -13.49
N GLY A 48 -10.44 -2.24 -12.53
CA GLY A 48 -9.00 -2.05 -12.74
C GLY A 48 -8.48 -0.62 -12.61
N ARG A 49 -9.27 0.33 -12.10
CA ARG A 49 -8.88 1.76 -12.01
C ARG A 49 -8.35 2.17 -10.63
N PHE A 50 -8.25 1.27 -9.68
CA PHE A 50 -7.78 1.60 -8.33
C PHE A 50 -6.25 1.56 -8.26
N ARG A 51 -5.67 2.51 -7.51
CA ARG A 51 -4.26 2.58 -7.12
C ARG A 51 -4.15 2.71 -5.61
N LEU A 52 -3.31 1.89 -5.01
CA LEU A 52 -3.11 1.88 -3.56
C LEU A 52 -1.93 2.77 -3.17
N GLY A 53 -2.21 3.96 -2.66
CA GLY A 53 -1.21 4.82 -2.05
C GLY A 53 -1.09 4.60 -0.55
N LEU A 54 0.10 4.26 -0.06
CA LEU A 54 0.41 3.96 1.34
C LEU A 54 1.43 4.93 1.93
N GLY A 55 1.29 5.26 3.20
CA GLY A 55 2.25 6.08 3.93
C GLY A 55 2.42 5.64 5.38
N THR A 56 3.58 5.95 5.96
CA THR A 56 3.90 5.61 7.34
C THR A 56 3.20 6.51 8.36
N GLN A 57 2.80 7.72 7.96
CA GLN A 57 2.44 8.81 8.88
C GLN A 57 3.65 9.21 9.76
N VAL A 58 3.44 10.03 10.78
CA VAL A 58 4.46 10.43 11.75
C VAL A 58 4.21 9.81 13.12
N LYS A 59 5.27 9.68 13.93
CA LYS A 59 5.26 9.01 15.24
C LYS A 59 4.07 9.41 16.12
N GLY A 60 3.88 10.71 16.33
CA GLY A 60 2.84 11.22 17.24
C GLY A 60 1.42 10.80 16.85
N HIS A 61 1.12 10.71 15.55
CA HIS A 61 -0.19 10.23 15.10
C HIS A 61 -0.32 8.71 15.22
N ILE A 62 0.73 7.96 14.92
CA ILE A 62 0.70 6.50 15.03
C ILE A 62 0.51 6.07 16.48
N GLU A 63 1.28 6.63 17.41
CA GLU A 63 1.22 6.23 18.81
C GLU A 63 -0.01 6.78 19.54
N ARG A 64 -0.27 8.09 19.43
CA ARG A 64 -1.28 8.76 20.28
C ARG A 64 -2.68 8.80 19.68
N ARG A 65 -2.80 8.69 18.34
CA ARG A 65 -4.10 8.70 17.65
C ARG A 65 -4.56 7.31 17.23
N PHE A 66 -3.62 6.44 16.84
CA PHE A 66 -3.93 5.09 16.38
C PHE A 66 -3.53 3.99 17.35
N SER A 67 -2.94 4.35 18.52
CA SER A 67 -2.52 3.39 19.55
C SER A 67 -1.69 2.21 18.97
N THR A 68 -0.79 2.53 18.05
CA THR A 68 0.03 1.55 17.33
C THR A 68 1.52 1.86 17.55
N PRO A 69 2.38 0.86 17.83
CA PRO A 69 3.80 1.10 18.04
C PRO A 69 4.49 1.71 16.82
N TRP A 70 5.35 2.70 17.06
CA TRP A 70 6.21 3.32 16.07
C TRP A 70 7.59 2.65 16.08
N VAL A 71 7.78 1.63 15.27
CA VAL A 71 9.02 0.87 15.18
C VAL A 71 9.50 0.79 13.74
N SER A 72 10.73 1.23 13.46
CA SER A 72 11.42 1.10 12.18
C SER A 72 10.51 1.36 10.95
N PRO A 73 9.90 2.56 10.82
CA PRO A 73 8.77 2.78 9.90
C PRO A 73 9.07 2.45 8.44
N GLY A 74 10.26 2.77 7.93
CA GLY A 74 10.61 2.46 6.55
C GLY A 74 10.80 0.95 6.32
N ALA A 75 11.52 0.26 7.22
CA ALA A 75 11.67 -1.19 7.12
C ALA A 75 10.32 -1.92 7.28
N ARG A 76 9.47 -1.43 8.18
CA ARG A 76 8.12 -1.96 8.37
C ARG A 76 7.23 -1.72 7.14
N LEU A 77 7.33 -0.56 6.49
CA LEU A 77 6.58 -0.28 5.26
C LEU A 77 7.05 -1.16 4.10
N ARG A 78 8.36 -1.39 3.97
CA ARG A 78 8.93 -2.34 2.99
C ARG A 78 8.29 -3.72 3.13
N GLU A 79 8.26 -4.21 4.34
CA GLU A 79 7.70 -5.54 4.65
C GLU A 79 6.18 -5.58 4.45
N TYR A 80 5.49 -4.50 4.81
CA TYR A 80 4.06 -4.32 4.56
C TYR A 80 3.71 -4.47 3.06
N VAL A 81 4.44 -3.79 2.19
CA VAL A 81 4.21 -3.86 0.74
C VAL A 81 4.53 -5.26 0.19
N ARG A 82 5.63 -5.87 0.66
CA ARG A 82 5.99 -7.25 0.26
C ARG A 82 4.93 -8.25 0.69
N SER A 83 4.39 -8.12 1.89
CA SER A 83 3.32 -9.00 2.37
C SER A 83 2.02 -8.84 1.58
N LEU A 84 1.65 -7.61 1.19
CA LEU A 84 0.52 -7.36 0.29
C LEU A 84 0.69 -8.11 -1.05
N ARG A 85 1.86 -8.00 -1.66
CA ARG A 85 2.15 -8.69 -2.94
C ARG A 85 2.08 -10.21 -2.79
N GLN A 86 2.56 -10.75 -1.66
CA GLN A 86 2.48 -12.19 -1.38
C GLN A 86 1.03 -12.65 -1.18
N ILE A 87 0.22 -11.89 -0.45
CA ILE A 87 -1.21 -12.18 -0.25
C ILE A 87 -1.94 -12.17 -1.60
N TRP A 88 -1.76 -11.12 -2.40
CA TRP A 88 -2.37 -11.02 -3.73
C TRP A 88 -1.86 -12.11 -4.69
N GLY A 89 -0.58 -12.45 -4.63
CA GLY A 89 0.00 -13.53 -5.41
C GLY A 89 -0.63 -14.88 -5.07
N CYS A 90 -0.85 -15.15 -3.78
CA CYS A 90 -1.56 -16.35 -3.31
C CYS A 90 -2.98 -16.41 -3.88
N TRP A 91 -3.73 -15.32 -3.87
CA TRP A 91 -5.09 -15.28 -4.43
C TRP A 91 -5.13 -15.39 -5.95
N GLN A 92 -4.19 -14.76 -6.64
CA GLN A 92 -4.17 -14.70 -8.10
C GLN A 92 -3.70 -16.02 -8.74
N ASN A 93 -2.70 -16.65 -8.15
CA ASN A 93 -2.02 -17.81 -8.73
C ASN A 93 -2.34 -19.13 -8.01
N GLY A 94 -3.04 -19.06 -6.87
CA GLY A 94 -3.17 -20.21 -5.98
C GLY A 94 -1.91 -20.50 -5.19
N GLY A 95 -1.91 -21.59 -4.42
CA GLY A 95 -0.79 -22.01 -3.59
C GLY A 95 -0.87 -21.51 -2.14
N PRO A 96 0.07 -21.93 -1.29
CA PRO A 96 0.08 -21.59 0.11
C PRO A 96 0.47 -20.12 0.32
N LEU A 97 -0.14 -19.50 1.33
CA LEU A 97 0.33 -18.22 1.84
C LEU A 97 1.44 -18.50 2.85
N ASP A 98 2.67 -18.10 2.51
CA ASP A 98 3.82 -18.19 3.41
C ASP A 98 4.65 -16.90 3.30
N PHE A 99 4.49 -16.02 4.26
CA PHE A 99 5.25 -14.80 4.41
C PHE A 99 5.82 -14.70 5.81
N GLN A 100 7.14 -14.79 5.93
CA GLN A 100 7.86 -14.75 7.21
C GLN A 100 8.72 -13.48 7.26
N GLY A 101 8.22 -12.45 7.93
CA GLY A 101 8.92 -11.21 8.13
C GLY A 101 9.16 -10.91 9.61
N ARG A 102 9.88 -9.83 9.87
CA ARG A 102 10.13 -9.33 11.23
C ARG A 102 8.89 -8.70 11.86
N PHE A 103 8.09 -7.98 11.06
CA PHE A 103 6.93 -7.21 11.50
C PHE A 103 5.62 -7.89 11.18
N TYR A 104 5.58 -8.70 10.14
CA TYR A 104 4.39 -9.38 9.65
C TYR A 104 4.68 -10.84 9.33
N GLN A 105 3.75 -11.72 9.69
CA GLN A 105 3.81 -13.14 9.38
C GLN A 105 2.41 -13.59 8.93
N PHE A 106 2.34 -14.24 7.77
CA PHE A 106 1.11 -14.76 7.19
C PHE A 106 1.35 -16.18 6.69
N SER A 107 0.71 -17.15 7.31
CA SER A 107 0.89 -18.58 7.01
C SER A 107 -0.43 -19.33 6.85
N LEU A 108 -1.55 -18.61 6.84
CA LEU A 108 -2.87 -19.24 6.76
C LEU A 108 -3.71 -18.56 5.67
N MET A 109 -4.12 -19.33 4.67
CA MET A 109 -5.14 -18.98 3.68
C MET A 109 -5.93 -20.23 3.34
N THR A 110 -7.17 -20.29 3.84
CA THR A 110 -8.07 -21.40 3.48
C THR A 110 -8.93 -21.00 2.28
N PRO A 111 -9.46 -21.96 1.51
CA PRO A 111 -10.29 -21.67 0.34
C PRO A 111 -11.49 -20.75 0.65
N PHE A 112 -12.06 -20.88 1.84
CA PHE A 112 -13.20 -20.03 2.27
C PHE A 112 -12.84 -18.55 2.40
N PHE A 113 -11.62 -18.23 2.79
CA PHE A 113 -11.14 -16.84 2.96
C PHE A 113 -10.38 -16.30 1.74
N SER A 114 -10.16 -17.10 0.72
CA SER A 114 -9.55 -16.66 -0.52
C SER A 114 -10.62 -16.12 -1.48
N PRO A 115 -10.53 -14.85 -1.92
CA PRO A 115 -11.44 -14.34 -2.94
C PRO A 115 -11.18 -14.93 -4.34
N GLY A 116 -10.11 -15.72 -4.47
CA GLY A 116 -9.68 -16.27 -5.76
C GLY A 116 -9.06 -15.23 -6.72
N PRO A 117 -8.77 -15.60 -7.96
CA PRO A 117 -8.17 -14.71 -8.94
C PRO A 117 -9.12 -13.60 -9.40
N SER A 118 -8.58 -12.40 -9.66
CA SER A 118 -9.30 -11.30 -10.31
C SER A 118 -9.10 -11.35 -11.82
N GLN A 119 -10.08 -10.88 -12.57
CA GLN A 119 -9.93 -10.60 -14.00
C GLN A 119 -9.11 -9.32 -14.26
N TYR A 120 -8.88 -8.51 -13.24
CA TYR A 120 -8.07 -7.29 -13.32
C TYR A 120 -6.69 -7.52 -12.68
N PRO A 121 -5.63 -6.85 -13.16
CA PRO A 121 -4.34 -6.89 -12.48
C PRO A 121 -4.47 -6.35 -11.05
N MET A 122 -3.63 -6.83 -10.14
CA MET A 122 -3.62 -6.31 -8.76
C MET A 122 -3.34 -4.82 -8.75
N PRO A 123 -3.87 -4.08 -7.77
CA PRO A 123 -3.67 -2.63 -7.70
C PRO A 123 -2.18 -2.27 -7.68
N PRO A 124 -1.72 -1.33 -8.51
CA PRO A 124 -0.37 -0.82 -8.35
C PRO A 124 -0.24 -0.11 -7.00
N ILE A 125 0.91 -0.34 -6.34
CA ILE A 125 1.20 0.19 -5.01
C ILE A 125 2.12 1.40 -5.13
N PHE A 126 1.68 2.53 -4.62
CA PHE A 126 2.48 3.75 -4.49
C PHE A 126 2.77 4.02 -3.01
N THR A 127 3.98 4.48 -2.70
CA THR A 127 4.32 4.85 -1.32
C THR A 127 4.69 6.31 -1.20
N GLY A 128 4.22 6.95 -0.13
CA GLY A 128 4.65 8.29 0.22
C GLY A 128 6.03 8.28 0.86
N ALA A 129 6.98 9.05 0.32
CA ALA A 129 8.30 9.21 0.89
C ALA A 129 8.79 10.65 0.83
N VAL A 130 9.51 11.06 1.89
CA VAL A 130 10.06 12.41 2.01
C VAL A 130 11.58 12.38 2.20
N ASN A 131 12.13 11.41 2.92
CA ASN A 131 13.58 11.30 3.16
C ASN A 131 14.23 10.24 2.26
N ALA A 132 15.56 10.29 2.16
CA ALA A 132 16.38 9.40 1.32
C ALA A 132 16.07 7.91 1.58
N TYR A 133 16.00 7.49 2.85
CA TYR A 133 15.75 6.09 3.20
C TYR A 133 14.37 5.61 2.72
N ASN A 134 13.33 6.43 2.90
CA ASN A 134 12.00 6.06 2.43
C ASN A 134 11.87 6.11 0.90
N CYS A 135 12.63 6.99 0.22
CA CYS A 135 12.73 6.98 -1.24
C CYS A 135 13.37 5.67 -1.74
N LYS A 136 14.44 5.20 -1.07
CA LYS A 136 15.05 3.90 -1.37
C LYS A 136 14.05 2.76 -1.17
N VAL A 137 13.34 2.73 -0.04
CA VAL A 137 12.28 1.75 0.21
C VAL A 137 11.22 1.78 -0.89
N ALA A 138 10.80 2.97 -1.32
CA ALA A 138 9.83 3.09 -2.42
C ALA A 138 10.36 2.49 -3.72
N GLY A 139 11.62 2.76 -4.08
CA GLY A 139 12.27 2.18 -5.25
C GLY A 139 12.36 0.65 -5.21
N GLU A 140 12.57 0.08 -4.02
CA GLU A 140 12.71 -1.38 -3.84
C GLU A 140 11.39 -2.16 -3.95
N VAL A 141 10.26 -1.58 -3.55
CA VAL A 141 9.03 -2.37 -3.35
C VAL A 141 7.76 -1.79 -3.98
N SER A 142 7.78 -0.54 -4.44
CA SER A 142 6.59 0.16 -4.94
C SER A 142 6.60 0.30 -6.47
N ASP A 143 5.43 0.43 -7.06
CA ASP A 143 5.27 0.72 -8.50
C ASP A 143 5.42 2.22 -8.79
N GLY A 144 5.45 3.05 -7.73
CA GLY A 144 5.69 4.48 -7.84
C GLY A 144 5.78 5.18 -6.50
N LEU A 145 6.20 6.43 -6.54
CA LEU A 145 6.41 7.30 -5.39
C LEU A 145 5.39 8.45 -5.39
N MET A 146 4.80 8.71 -4.23
CA MET A 146 3.99 9.89 -3.98
C MET A 146 4.82 10.95 -3.27
N LEU A 147 5.10 12.04 -3.95
CA LEU A 147 5.81 13.19 -3.39
C LEU A 147 4.87 14.04 -2.52
N HIS A 148 5.45 14.67 -1.51
CA HIS A 148 4.75 15.71 -0.75
C HIS A 148 4.50 16.93 -1.64
N SER A 149 3.37 17.60 -1.46
CA SER A 149 2.97 18.76 -2.28
C SER A 149 3.95 19.93 -2.25
N LEU A 150 4.78 20.02 -1.20
CA LEU A 150 5.82 21.04 -1.08
C LEU A 150 7.21 20.58 -1.53
N THR A 151 7.31 19.45 -2.22
CA THR A 151 8.61 18.96 -2.72
C THR A 151 9.08 19.81 -3.90
N SER A 152 10.27 20.42 -3.77
CA SER A 152 10.85 21.24 -4.84
C SER A 152 11.46 20.37 -5.95
N PRO A 153 11.55 20.89 -7.20
CA PRO A 153 12.27 20.20 -8.28
C PRO A 153 13.73 19.88 -7.94
N GLU A 154 14.38 20.76 -7.16
CA GLU A 154 15.75 20.56 -6.70
C GLU A 154 15.86 19.35 -5.78
N TYR A 155 14.95 19.22 -4.80
CA TYR A 155 14.89 18.07 -3.91
C TYR A 155 14.65 16.76 -4.67
N VAL A 156 13.81 16.80 -5.71
CA VAL A 156 13.59 15.63 -6.57
C VAL A 156 14.88 15.21 -7.27
N ARG A 157 15.66 16.16 -7.80
CA ARG A 157 16.91 15.85 -8.49
C ARG A 157 18.00 15.35 -7.55
N GLN A 158 18.16 16.01 -6.39
CA GLN A 158 19.28 15.75 -5.49
C GLN A 158 19.04 14.60 -4.51
N VAL A 159 17.83 14.37 -4.09
CA VAL A 159 17.49 13.39 -3.05
C VAL A 159 16.61 12.26 -3.58
N VAL A 160 15.51 12.58 -4.23
CA VAL A 160 14.53 11.55 -4.59
C VAL A 160 15.08 10.61 -5.65
N ARG A 161 15.48 11.14 -6.81
CA ARG A 161 15.95 10.33 -7.95
C ARG A 161 17.14 9.42 -7.61
N PRO A 162 18.23 9.90 -6.96
CA PRO A 162 19.37 9.06 -6.64
C PRO A 162 19.04 7.91 -5.69
N ASN A 163 18.04 8.08 -4.84
CA ASN A 163 17.65 7.07 -3.86
C ASN A 163 16.57 6.10 -4.36
N LEU A 164 15.81 6.44 -5.40
CA LEU A 164 14.87 5.50 -6.03
C LEU A 164 15.59 4.43 -6.86
N ALA A 165 16.77 4.76 -7.40
CA ALA A 165 17.53 3.89 -8.30
C ALA A 165 18.49 2.93 -7.57
N GLN A 166 18.56 2.97 -6.24
CA GLN A 166 19.37 2.08 -5.40
C GLN A 166 18.60 0.85 -4.96
#